data_38d432235e7d549fcbf84bfeb2b6f44b
#
_entry.id   38d432235e7d549fcbf84bfeb2b6f44b
#
_cell.length_a   1.000
_cell.length_b   1.000
_cell.length_c   1.000
_cell.angle_alpha   90.00
_cell.angle_beta   90.00
_cell.angle_gamma   90.00
#
_symmetry.space_group_name_H-M   'P 1'
#
loop_
_entity.id
_entity.type
_entity.pdbx_description
1 polymer ?
#
loop_
_entity_poly.entity_id
_entity_poly.type
_entity_poly.pdbx_seq_one_letter_code
_entity_poly.pdbx_strand_id
1 'polypeptide(L)'
;MSMGVSGLAVTGGGLIPRGQVQAAVPVAAETAAAPVAATPLAPGEQTVTLVVNGARRSVNVPPNAVLLDVVREKLGLTGTKKGCDHGQCGACTLHVNGTAVNSCLSLAVMHEGDEITTIEGLAQDGTLHPVQEAFWAHDAYQCGYCTSGQMMSAVAILKDARIGRDDASVREAMSGNICRCGAYKNILAAVQSARTNMPKVS
;
A
#
# COMPACT_ATOMS: atom_id res chain seq x y z
N MET A 1 -65.98 -20.27 26.10
CA MET A 1 -65.07 -20.61 24.99
C MET A 1 -63.81 -19.78 25.18
N SER A 2 -62.77 -20.40 25.75
CA SER A 2 -61.49 -19.76 26.05
C SER A 2 -60.47 -20.25 25.04
N MET A 3 -59.90 -19.32 24.22
CA MET A 3 -58.84 -19.63 23.31
C MET A 3 -57.50 -19.27 23.95
N GLY A 4 -56.73 -20.29 24.29
CA GLY A 4 -55.39 -20.13 24.81
C GLY A 4 -54.42 -19.82 23.66
N VAL A 5 -53.64 -18.72 23.86
CA VAL A 5 -52.51 -18.36 22.96
C VAL A 5 -51.25 -18.98 23.54
N SER A 6 -50.72 -19.97 22.84
CA SER A 6 -49.45 -20.63 23.19
C SER A 6 -48.29 -19.73 22.75
N GLY A 7 -47.54 -19.18 23.72
CA GLY A 7 -46.33 -18.42 23.45
C GLY A 7 -45.19 -19.36 23.06
N LEU A 8 -44.62 -19.15 21.86
CA LEU A 8 -43.34 -19.75 21.49
C LEU A 8 -42.21 -18.97 22.18
N ALA A 9 -41.52 -19.61 23.10
CA ALA A 9 -40.27 -19.13 23.65
C ALA A 9 -39.16 -19.35 22.64
N VAL A 10 -38.58 -18.30 22.05
CA VAL A 10 -37.36 -18.35 21.29
C VAL A 10 -36.18 -18.30 22.28
N THR A 11 -35.70 -19.49 22.66
CA THR A 11 -34.43 -19.62 23.37
C THR A 11 -33.33 -19.91 22.38
N GLY A 12 -32.23 -19.16 22.46
CA GLY A 12 -30.98 -19.57 21.83
C GLY A 12 -30.29 -18.48 21.01
N GLY A 13 -29.90 -17.39 21.65
CA GLY A 13 -28.82 -16.57 21.14
C GLY A 13 -27.49 -17.32 21.26
N GLY A 14 -27.18 -18.20 20.29
CA GLY A 14 -25.87 -18.81 20.19
C GLY A 14 -24.86 -17.72 19.84
N LEU A 15 -23.93 -17.41 20.76
CA LEU A 15 -22.74 -16.67 20.43
C LEU A 15 -22.02 -17.45 19.33
N ILE A 16 -21.93 -16.88 18.14
CA ILE A 16 -21.04 -17.37 17.09
C ILE A 16 -19.63 -17.19 17.63
N PRO A 17 -18.83 -18.26 17.82
CA PRO A 17 -17.44 -18.08 18.21
C PRO A 17 -16.77 -17.29 17.10
N ARG A 18 -16.05 -16.21 17.45
CA ARG A 18 -15.16 -15.52 16.54
C ARG A 18 -14.13 -16.55 16.05
N GLY A 19 -14.44 -17.16 14.90
CA GLY A 19 -13.56 -18.07 14.23
C GLY A 19 -12.28 -17.29 13.91
N GLN A 20 -11.17 -17.84 14.36
CA GLN A 20 -9.86 -17.45 13.92
C GLN A 20 -9.84 -17.62 12.40
N VAL A 21 -9.90 -16.50 11.68
CA VAL A 21 -9.65 -16.48 10.23
C VAL A 21 -8.13 -16.65 10.08
N GLN A 22 -7.69 -17.86 10.13
CA GLN A 22 -6.37 -18.24 9.64
C GLN A 22 -6.43 -18.25 8.11
N ALA A 23 -6.39 -17.08 7.52
CA ALA A 23 -6.04 -16.94 6.12
C ALA A 23 -4.51 -16.90 6.03
N ALA A 24 -3.86 -17.99 6.32
CA ALA A 24 -2.52 -18.24 5.82
C ALA A 24 -2.67 -18.61 4.33
N VAL A 25 -2.79 -17.60 3.49
CA VAL A 25 -2.38 -17.75 2.10
C VAL A 25 -0.87 -17.91 2.17
N PRO A 26 -0.28 -19.03 1.76
CA PRO A 26 1.17 -19.09 1.65
C PRO A 26 1.57 -18.04 0.62
N VAL A 27 2.15 -16.93 1.09
CA VAL A 27 2.95 -16.08 0.23
C VAL A 27 4.09 -16.99 -0.20
N ALA A 28 4.00 -17.49 -1.44
CA ALA A 28 5.11 -18.21 -2.04
C ALA A 28 6.33 -17.33 -1.82
N ALA A 29 7.33 -17.84 -1.10
CA ALA A 29 8.62 -17.22 -1.01
C ALA A 29 9.05 -16.98 -2.46
N GLU A 30 9.03 -15.71 -2.86
CA GLU A 30 9.41 -15.30 -4.22
C GLU A 30 10.91 -15.60 -4.32
N THR A 31 11.20 -16.81 -4.76
CA THR A 31 12.53 -17.23 -5.17
C THR A 31 13.07 -16.10 -6.03
N ALA A 32 14.23 -15.58 -5.66
CA ALA A 32 14.97 -14.52 -6.36
C ALA A 32 14.71 -14.66 -7.85
N ALA A 33 13.94 -13.73 -8.43
CA ALA A 33 13.54 -13.81 -9.83
C ALA A 33 14.82 -13.90 -10.66
N ALA A 34 14.90 -14.96 -11.45
CA ALA A 34 15.98 -15.16 -12.40
C ALA A 34 16.20 -13.86 -13.18
N PRO A 35 17.45 -13.52 -13.54
CA PRO A 35 17.72 -12.36 -14.35
C PRO A 35 16.85 -12.44 -15.60
N VAL A 36 16.01 -11.43 -15.80
CA VAL A 36 15.18 -11.33 -17.01
C VAL A 36 16.16 -11.38 -18.18
N ALA A 37 16.07 -12.42 -19.00
CA ALA A 37 16.91 -12.55 -20.17
C ALA A 37 16.85 -11.25 -20.97
N ALA A 38 18.02 -10.70 -21.32
CA ALA A 38 18.12 -9.42 -22.01
C ALA A 38 17.33 -9.49 -23.34
N THR A 39 16.12 -9.00 -23.33
CA THR A 39 15.34 -8.81 -24.55
C THR A 39 16.09 -7.77 -25.39
N PRO A 40 16.30 -7.98 -26.68
CA PRO A 40 16.94 -6.97 -27.54
C PRO A 40 16.22 -5.63 -27.39
N LEU A 41 16.99 -4.53 -27.23
CA LEU A 41 16.47 -3.18 -27.15
C LEU A 41 15.74 -2.82 -28.45
N ALA A 42 14.51 -2.33 -28.34
CA ALA A 42 13.85 -1.68 -29.47
C ALA A 42 14.52 -0.32 -29.77
N PRO A 43 14.43 0.19 -31.01
CA PRO A 43 15.01 1.49 -31.34
C PRO A 43 14.50 2.59 -30.38
N GLY A 44 15.44 3.27 -29.71
CA GLY A 44 15.14 4.32 -28.75
C GLY A 44 14.88 3.85 -27.32
N GLU A 45 14.87 2.56 -27.02
CA GLU A 45 14.83 2.04 -25.65
C GLU A 45 16.23 2.05 -25.02
N GLN A 46 16.25 2.11 -23.69
CA GLN A 46 17.45 1.96 -22.87
C GLN A 46 17.17 1.02 -21.70
N THR A 47 18.20 0.33 -21.23
CA THR A 47 18.09 -0.51 -20.05
C THR A 47 18.23 0.36 -18.81
N VAL A 48 17.28 0.24 -17.88
CA VAL A 48 17.31 0.89 -16.56
C VAL A 48 17.32 -0.21 -15.50
N THR A 49 18.24 -0.10 -14.54
CA THR A 49 18.36 -1.02 -13.42
C THR A 49 17.89 -0.34 -12.14
N LEU A 50 16.84 -0.88 -11.54
CA LEU A 50 16.23 -0.42 -10.27
C LEU A 50 16.48 -1.47 -9.18
N VAL A 51 16.56 -1.03 -7.93
CA VAL A 51 16.49 -1.94 -6.78
C VAL A 51 15.07 -1.88 -6.21
N VAL A 52 14.23 -2.85 -6.56
CA VAL A 52 12.81 -2.82 -6.19
C VAL A 52 12.53 -3.86 -5.12
N ASN A 53 12.06 -3.40 -3.96
CA ASN A 53 11.80 -4.23 -2.77
C ASN A 53 13.00 -5.11 -2.41
N GLY A 54 14.21 -4.53 -2.44
CA GLY A 54 15.47 -5.22 -2.16
C GLY A 54 16.02 -6.08 -3.29
N ALA A 55 15.28 -6.26 -4.40
CA ALA A 55 15.73 -7.04 -5.55
C ALA A 55 16.16 -6.14 -6.72
N ARG A 56 17.36 -6.41 -7.29
CA ARG A 56 17.82 -5.71 -8.49
C ARG A 56 17.04 -6.18 -9.72
N ARG A 57 16.45 -5.23 -10.45
CA ARG A 57 15.58 -5.46 -11.61
C ARG A 57 16.06 -4.60 -12.79
N SER A 58 16.38 -5.20 -13.92
CA SER A 58 16.73 -4.48 -15.15
C SER A 58 15.59 -4.58 -16.15
N VAL A 59 15.16 -3.45 -16.68
CA VAL A 59 14.04 -3.36 -17.63
C VAL A 59 14.42 -2.47 -18.82
N ASN A 60 13.93 -2.82 -20.00
CA ASN A 60 14.08 -1.99 -21.18
C ASN A 60 12.88 -1.06 -21.33
N VAL A 61 13.14 0.22 -21.39
CA VAL A 61 12.12 1.26 -21.40
C VAL A 61 12.48 2.41 -22.35
N PRO A 62 11.49 3.06 -22.97
CA PRO A 62 11.73 4.32 -23.67
C PRO A 62 12.10 5.44 -22.68
N PRO A 63 12.83 6.48 -23.10
CA PRO A 63 13.31 7.56 -22.21
C PRO A 63 12.18 8.30 -21.45
N ASN A 64 10.97 8.31 -22.00
CA ASN A 64 9.79 8.94 -21.41
C ASN A 64 8.93 7.98 -20.57
N ALA A 65 9.42 6.76 -20.28
CA ALA A 65 8.68 5.82 -19.45
C ALA A 65 8.49 6.34 -18.04
N VAL A 66 7.25 6.37 -17.57
CA VAL A 66 6.89 6.79 -16.22
C VAL A 66 7.18 5.64 -15.25
N LEU A 67 7.76 5.96 -14.10
CA LEU A 67 8.12 4.97 -13.08
C LEU A 67 6.93 4.11 -12.66
N LEU A 68 5.73 4.72 -12.50
CA LEU A 68 4.50 4.01 -12.19
C LEU A 68 4.21 2.89 -13.19
N ASP A 69 4.33 3.18 -14.49
CA ASP A 69 4.01 2.21 -15.54
C ASP A 69 5.07 1.09 -15.59
N VAL A 70 6.34 1.44 -15.38
CA VAL A 70 7.41 0.45 -15.28
C VAL A 70 7.16 -0.52 -14.12
N VAL A 71 6.86 0.00 -12.94
CA VAL A 71 6.58 -0.82 -11.74
C VAL A 71 5.37 -1.74 -11.97
N ARG A 72 4.31 -1.22 -12.58
CA ARG A 72 3.07 -1.98 -12.80
C ARG A 72 3.14 -2.95 -13.98
N GLU A 73 3.55 -2.44 -15.14
CA GLU A 73 3.39 -3.17 -16.41
C GLU A 73 4.64 -4.00 -16.78
N LYS A 74 5.83 -3.55 -16.38
CA LYS A 74 7.08 -4.27 -16.67
C LYS A 74 7.48 -5.20 -15.53
N LEU A 75 7.29 -4.76 -14.27
CA LEU A 75 7.66 -5.54 -13.09
C LEU A 75 6.49 -6.33 -12.48
N GLY A 76 5.26 -6.11 -12.92
CA GLY A 76 4.07 -6.82 -12.45
C GLY A 76 3.62 -6.45 -11.01
N LEU A 77 4.20 -5.38 -10.42
CA LEU A 77 3.86 -4.91 -9.08
C LEU A 77 2.64 -3.98 -9.13
N THR A 78 1.45 -4.55 -9.16
CA THR A 78 0.19 -3.85 -9.43
C THR A 78 -0.46 -3.22 -8.20
N GLY A 79 0.12 -3.37 -7.02
CA GLY A 79 -0.36 -2.77 -5.77
C GLY A 79 -0.35 -1.25 -5.80
N THR A 80 0.69 -0.63 -6.35
CA THR A 80 0.72 0.82 -6.64
C THR A 80 -0.29 1.14 -7.75
N LYS A 81 -1.16 2.15 -7.57
CA LYS A 81 -2.31 2.38 -8.46
C LYS A 81 -2.18 3.65 -9.31
N LYS A 82 -2.67 3.58 -10.55
CA LYS A 82 -2.79 4.75 -11.45
C LYS A 82 -4.18 5.37 -11.29
N GLY A 83 -4.30 6.43 -10.47
CA GLY A 83 -5.58 7.13 -10.25
C GLY A 83 -5.78 8.30 -11.21
N CYS A 84 -5.01 9.36 -11.08
CA CYS A 84 -5.17 10.59 -11.88
C CYS A 84 -4.12 10.75 -12.98
N ASP A 85 -2.95 10.15 -12.85
CA ASP A 85 -1.80 10.23 -13.77
C ASP A 85 -1.21 11.63 -13.94
N HIS A 86 -1.43 12.52 -12.97
CA HIS A 86 -0.91 13.90 -12.98
C HIS A 86 -0.61 14.45 -11.56
N GLY A 87 -0.25 13.57 -10.63
CA GLY A 87 0.30 13.94 -9.32
C GLY A 87 -0.68 14.44 -8.26
N GLN A 88 -2.01 14.37 -8.48
CA GLN A 88 -3.00 14.98 -7.59
C GLN A 88 -3.60 14.03 -6.55
N CYS A 89 -3.68 12.73 -6.83
CA CYS A 89 -4.51 11.83 -6.01
C CYS A 89 -3.72 10.97 -5.01
N GLY A 90 -2.41 10.87 -5.13
CA GLY A 90 -1.56 10.09 -4.24
C GLY A 90 -1.72 8.56 -4.34
N ALA A 91 -2.58 8.02 -5.22
CA ALA A 91 -2.77 6.57 -5.35
C ALA A 91 -1.51 5.85 -5.87
N CYS A 92 -0.62 6.56 -6.54
CA CYS A 92 0.65 6.08 -7.08
C CYS A 92 1.84 6.28 -6.14
N THR A 93 1.63 6.68 -4.89
CA THR A 93 2.72 6.89 -3.94
C THR A 93 3.49 5.59 -3.70
N LEU A 94 4.81 5.68 -3.84
CA LEU A 94 5.79 4.67 -3.45
C LEU A 94 6.99 5.40 -2.81
N HIS A 95 7.97 4.67 -2.31
CA HIS A 95 9.18 5.30 -1.78
C HIS A 95 10.34 5.13 -2.75
N VAL A 96 11.10 6.21 -2.94
CA VAL A 96 12.39 6.23 -3.61
C VAL A 96 13.42 6.64 -2.58
N ASN A 97 14.39 5.79 -2.30
CA ASN A 97 15.41 6.00 -1.26
C ASN A 97 14.77 6.43 0.08
N GLY A 98 13.66 5.79 0.46
CA GLY A 98 12.92 6.08 1.69
C GLY A 98 12.00 7.31 1.65
N THR A 99 12.00 8.10 0.58
CA THR A 99 11.15 9.30 0.42
C THR A 99 9.89 8.98 -0.37
N ALA A 100 8.72 9.40 0.13
CA ALA A 100 7.46 9.23 -0.58
C ALA A 100 7.40 10.13 -1.82
N VAL A 101 7.11 9.54 -2.98
CA VAL A 101 6.99 10.23 -4.25
C VAL A 101 5.75 9.78 -5.03
N ASN A 102 5.20 10.67 -5.84
CA ASN A 102 4.15 10.34 -6.80
C ASN A 102 4.76 9.77 -8.07
N SER A 103 4.81 8.45 -8.20
CA SER A 103 5.51 7.76 -9.29
C SER A 103 4.95 8.05 -10.68
N CYS A 104 3.73 8.57 -10.81
CA CYS A 104 3.18 9.04 -12.08
C CYS A 104 3.85 10.32 -12.64
N LEU A 105 4.62 11.03 -11.82
CA LEU A 105 5.37 12.24 -12.23
C LEU A 105 6.88 11.98 -12.33
N SER A 106 7.33 10.76 -12.12
CA SER A 106 8.75 10.39 -12.17
C SER A 106 9.05 9.58 -13.42
N LEU A 107 10.13 9.91 -14.12
CA LEU A 107 10.63 9.10 -15.24
C LEU A 107 11.52 7.97 -14.69
N ALA A 108 11.29 6.75 -15.15
CA ALA A 108 12.02 5.58 -14.68
C ALA A 108 13.55 5.71 -14.90
N VAL A 109 13.96 6.35 -15.99
CA VAL A 109 15.37 6.57 -16.34
C VAL A 109 16.13 7.46 -15.35
N MET A 110 15.43 8.25 -14.55
CA MET A 110 16.04 9.11 -13.51
C MET A 110 16.36 8.35 -12.23
N HIS A 111 15.93 7.09 -12.12
CA HIS A 111 16.05 6.27 -10.94
C HIS A 111 17.02 5.10 -11.09
N GLU A 112 17.97 5.21 -12.03
CA GLU A 112 19.02 4.19 -12.21
C GLU A 112 19.78 3.96 -10.91
N GLY A 113 19.70 2.73 -10.39
CA GLY A 113 20.34 2.34 -9.14
C GLY A 113 19.60 2.73 -7.85
N ASP A 114 18.49 3.49 -7.92
CA ASP A 114 17.71 3.88 -6.77
C ASP A 114 16.99 2.70 -6.13
N GLU A 115 16.79 2.80 -4.80
CA GLU A 115 15.99 1.87 -4.02
C GLU A 115 14.51 2.29 -4.06
N ILE A 116 13.68 1.43 -4.67
CA ILE A 116 12.25 1.62 -4.81
C ILE A 116 11.54 0.67 -3.85
N THR A 117 10.73 1.21 -2.93
CA THR A 117 9.86 0.40 -2.08
C THR A 117 8.42 0.62 -2.49
N THR A 118 7.74 -0.45 -2.88
CA THR A 118 6.31 -0.46 -3.19
C THR A 118 5.50 -1.02 -2.02
N ILE A 119 4.17 -1.00 -2.14
CA ILE A 119 3.29 -1.55 -1.09
C ILE A 119 3.55 -3.05 -0.83
N GLU A 120 3.95 -3.79 -1.86
CA GLU A 120 4.30 -5.20 -1.75
C GLU A 120 5.57 -5.44 -0.93
N GLY A 121 6.47 -4.46 -0.88
CA GLY A 121 7.71 -4.54 -0.11
C GLY A 121 7.58 -4.10 1.35
N LEU A 122 6.41 -3.66 1.83
CA LEU A 122 6.24 -3.29 3.23
C LEU A 122 6.14 -4.49 4.17
N ALA A 123 5.45 -5.55 3.75
CA ALA A 123 5.39 -6.80 4.51
C ALA A 123 6.72 -7.55 4.36
N GLN A 124 7.22 -8.11 5.47
CA GLN A 124 8.47 -8.87 5.50
C GLN A 124 8.22 -10.23 6.15
N ASP A 125 8.73 -11.28 5.55
CA ASP A 125 8.66 -12.66 6.06
C ASP A 125 7.24 -13.09 6.46
N GLY A 126 6.23 -12.68 5.68
CA GLY A 126 4.82 -12.97 5.94
C GLY A 126 4.19 -12.13 7.06
N THR A 127 4.94 -11.21 7.67
CA THR A 127 4.46 -10.31 8.71
C THR A 127 4.08 -8.97 8.10
N LEU A 128 2.84 -8.53 8.36
CA LEU A 128 2.37 -7.22 7.90
C LEU A 128 3.13 -6.08 8.60
N HIS A 129 3.36 -5.02 7.87
CA HIS A 129 3.85 -3.77 8.46
C HIS A 129 2.78 -3.17 9.39
N PRO A 130 3.13 -2.53 10.53
CA PRO A 130 2.15 -1.96 11.48
C PRO A 130 1.09 -1.05 10.85
N VAL A 131 1.43 -0.33 9.79
CA VAL A 131 0.46 0.48 9.03
C VAL A 131 -0.54 -0.42 8.29
N GLN A 132 -0.12 -1.54 7.71
CA GLN A 132 -1.02 -2.48 7.02
C GLN A 132 -1.99 -3.13 8.02
N GLU A 133 -1.49 -3.57 9.18
CA GLU A 133 -2.31 -4.12 10.27
C GLU A 133 -3.35 -3.11 10.77
N ALA A 134 -2.91 -1.86 10.99
CA ALA A 134 -3.81 -0.80 11.46
C ALA A 134 -4.90 -0.48 10.43
N PHE A 135 -4.57 -0.43 9.14
CA PHE A 135 -5.56 -0.22 8.09
C PHE A 135 -6.59 -1.35 8.04
N TRP A 136 -6.16 -2.58 8.24
CA TRP A 136 -7.04 -3.72 8.35
C TRP A 136 -7.95 -3.63 9.60
N ALA A 137 -7.37 -3.36 10.76
CA ALA A 137 -8.08 -3.34 12.05
C ALA A 137 -9.11 -2.20 12.16
N HIS A 138 -8.93 -1.11 11.42
CA HIS A 138 -9.80 0.06 11.43
C HIS A 138 -10.73 0.18 10.22
N ASP A 139 -10.82 -0.86 9.36
CA ASP A 139 -11.57 -0.80 8.10
C ASP A 139 -11.24 0.47 7.28
N ALA A 140 -9.95 0.82 7.20
CA ALA A 140 -9.48 2.07 6.63
C ALA A 140 -9.50 2.08 5.08
N TYR A 141 -10.37 1.31 4.49
CA TYR A 141 -10.59 1.19 3.04
C TYR A 141 -12.03 0.76 2.74
N GLN A 142 -12.45 0.96 1.49
CA GLN A 142 -13.69 0.39 0.94
C GLN A 142 -13.37 -0.30 -0.38
N CYS A 143 -13.25 0.43 -1.50
CA CYS A 143 -12.89 -0.16 -2.78
C CYS A 143 -11.42 -0.61 -2.86
N GLY A 144 -10.56 -0.17 -1.96
CA GLY A 144 -9.14 -0.52 -1.91
C GLY A 144 -8.22 0.23 -2.89
N TYR A 145 -8.77 1.02 -3.82
CA TYR A 145 -7.98 1.60 -4.91
C TYR A 145 -6.93 2.63 -4.44
N CYS A 146 -7.26 3.50 -3.50
CA CYS A 146 -6.32 4.48 -2.93
C CYS A 146 -5.47 3.91 -1.79
N THR A 147 -5.78 2.71 -1.31
CA THR A 147 -5.28 2.20 -0.02
C THR A 147 -3.76 2.02 -0.01
N SER A 148 -3.17 1.50 -1.08
CA SER A 148 -1.72 1.37 -1.19
C SER A 148 -1.01 2.73 -1.08
N GLY A 149 -1.48 3.74 -1.80
CA GLY A 149 -0.93 5.09 -1.71
C GLY A 149 -1.11 5.72 -0.34
N GLN A 150 -2.28 5.52 0.30
CA GLN A 150 -2.54 5.97 1.67
C GLN A 150 -1.56 5.32 2.67
N MET A 151 -1.33 4.02 2.57
CA MET A 151 -0.38 3.30 3.43
C MET A 151 1.06 3.79 3.23
N MET A 152 1.50 3.94 1.97
CA MET A 152 2.85 4.42 1.65
C MET A 152 3.08 5.85 2.19
N SER A 153 2.11 6.75 2.01
CA SER A 153 2.16 8.10 2.60
C SER A 153 2.18 8.04 4.12
N ALA A 154 1.34 7.21 4.74
CA ALA A 154 1.30 7.05 6.20
C ALA A 154 2.66 6.59 6.76
N VAL A 155 3.34 5.63 6.11
CA VAL A 155 4.68 5.18 6.53
C VAL A 155 5.68 6.33 6.52
N ALA A 156 5.68 7.17 5.48
CA ALA A 156 6.56 8.32 5.40
C ALA A 156 6.25 9.37 6.48
N ILE A 157 4.97 9.70 6.68
CA ILE A 157 4.49 10.66 7.68
C ILE A 157 4.85 10.22 9.10
N LEU A 158 4.71 8.94 9.39
CA LEU A 158 5.00 8.40 10.72
C LEU A 158 6.50 8.39 11.06
N LYS A 159 7.35 8.40 10.05
CA LYS A 159 8.81 8.53 10.18
C LYS A 159 9.29 9.98 10.26
N ASP A 160 8.48 10.96 9.85
CA ASP A 160 8.87 12.36 9.82
C ASP A 160 8.58 13.04 11.16
N ALA A 161 9.63 13.35 11.93
CA ALA A 161 9.52 14.02 13.23
C ALA A 161 8.96 15.45 13.16
N ARG A 162 8.94 16.08 11.96
CA ARG A 162 8.40 17.42 11.76
C ARG A 162 6.87 17.45 11.74
N ILE A 163 6.23 16.31 11.51
CA ILE A 163 4.77 16.18 11.45
C ILE A 163 4.22 15.97 12.85
N GLY A 164 3.32 16.88 13.28
CA GLY A 164 2.65 16.81 14.56
C GLY A 164 1.88 15.49 14.75
N ARG A 165 1.67 15.13 16.02
CA ARG A 165 1.00 13.87 16.38
C ARG A 165 -0.51 14.00 16.50
N ASP A 166 -1.00 15.23 16.51
CA ASP A 166 -2.43 15.52 16.60
C ASP A 166 -3.14 15.21 15.27
N ASP A 167 -4.45 15.04 15.36
CA ASP A 167 -5.29 14.68 14.22
C ASP A 167 -5.27 15.71 13.08
N ALA A 168 -5.11 16.98 13.41
CA ALA A 168 -5.09 18.06 12.42
C ALA A 168 -3.81 17.96 11.58
N SER A 169 -2.66 17.82 12.24
CA SER A 169 -1.36 17.64 11.57
C SER A 169 -1.32 16.39 10.68
N VAL A 170 -1.90 15.28 11.13
CA VAL A 170 -1.97 14.05 10.33
C VAL A 170 -2.90 14.23 9.13
N ARG A 171 -4.08 14.85 9.30
CA ARG A 171 -4.98 15.14 8.16
C ARG A 171 -4.31 16.04 7.12
N GLU A 172 -3.62 17.07 7.56
CA GLU A 172 -2.88 17.98 6.68
C GLU A 172 -1.82 17.21 5.87
N ALA A 173 -0.99 16.42 6.55
CA ALA A 173 0.06 15.64 5.92
C ALA A 173 -0.49 14.57 4.94
N MET A 174 -1.67 14.00 5.21
CA MET A 174 -2.35 13.03 4.36
C MET A 174 -3.21 13.67 3.25
N SER A 175 -3.34 14.99 3.19
CA SER A 175 -4.26 15.70 2.28
C SER A 175 -3.98 15.46 0.80
N GLY A 176 -2.74 15.10 0.44
CA GLY A 176 -2.35 14.70 -0.92
C GLY A 176 -2.90 13.34 -1.38
N ASN A 177 -3.56 12.58 -0.49
CA ASN A 177 -4.09 11.26 -0.80
C ASN A 177 -5.63 11.27 -0.85
N ILE A 178 -6.20 11.15 -2.05
CA ILE A 178 -7.65 11.25 -2.26
C ILE A 178 -8.31 9.88 -2.15
N CYS A 179 -9.32 9.77 -1.27
CA CYS A 179 -10.19 8.60 -1.17
C CYS A 179 -11.59 8.93 -1.73
N ARG A 180 -11.95 8.36 -2.88
CA ARG A 180 -13.27 8.59 -3.51
C ARG A 180 -14.43 8.03 -2.68
N CYS A 181 -14.19 6.98 -1.88
CA CYS A 181 -15.18 6.38 -1.00
C CYS A 181 -15.38 7.16 0.32
N GLY A 182 -14.50 8.12 0.62
CA GLY A 182 -14.62 8.94 1.82
C GLY A 182 -14.21 8.26 3.14
N ALA A 183 -13.33 7.25 3.09
CA ALA A 183 -12.87 6.49 4.28
C ALA A 183 -11.92 7.29 5.20
N TYR A 184 -11.87 8.62 5.09
CA TYR A 184 -10.89 9.47 5.77
C TYR A 184 -10.87 9.34 7.29
N LYS A 185 -12.03 9.17 7.92
CA LYS A 185 -12.12 8.99 9.38
C LYS A 185 -11.39 7.73 9.82
N ASN A 186 -11.61 6.63 9.11
CA ASN A 186 -11.02 5.35 9.42
C ASN A 186 -9.52 5.34 9.06
N ILE A 187 -9.13 5.99 7.95
CA ILE A 187 -7.74 6.17 7.56
C ILE A 187 -6.97 6.93 8.65
N LEU A 188 -7.52 8.05 9.15
CA LEU A 188 -6.90 8.80 10.24
C LEU A 188 -6.74 7.93 11.49
N ALA A 189 -7.78 7.20 11.90
CA ALA A 189 -7.72 6.30 13.04
C ALA A 189 -6.65 5.23 12.88
N ALA A 190 -6.53 4.65 11.68
CA ALA A 190 -5.50 3.67 11.36
C ALA A 190 -4.08 4.25 11.44
N VAL A 191 -3.85 5.44 10.89
CA VAL A 191 -2.54 6.11 10.96
C VAL A 191 -2.15 6.39 12.41
N GLN A 192 -3.07 6.90 13.23
CA GLN A 192 -2.82 7.16 14.64
C GLN A 192 -2.57 5.86 15.44
N SER A 193 -3.31 4.80 15.14
CA SER A 193 -3.10 3.48 15.75
C SER A 193 -1.73 2.89 15.37
N ALA A 194 -1.36 2.95 14.09
CA ALA A 194 -0.05 2.47 13.63
C ALA A 194 1.11 3.17 14.33
N ARG A 195 0.98 4.44 14.65
CA ARG A 195 2.01 5.23 15.34
C ARG A 195 2.43 4.61 16.68
N THR A 196 1.51 3.96 17.40
CA THR A 196 1.81 3.34 18.69
C THR A 196 2.62 2.05 18.56
N ASN A 197 2.54 1.40 17.40
CA ASN A 197 3.14 0.11 17.12
C ASN A 197 4.40 0.20 16.25
N MET A 198 4.71 1.40 15.72
CA MET A 198 5.94 1.61 14.98
C MET A 198 7.16 1.76 15.92
N PRO A 199 8.34 1.25 15.51
CA PRO A 199 9.57 1.51 16.22
C PRO A 199 9.76 3.02 16.37
N LYS A 200 10.13 3.46 17.58
CA LYS A 200 10.45 4.88 17.80
C LYS A 200 11.66 5.23 16.95
N VAL A 201 11.50 6.23 16.09
CA VAL A 201 12.65 6.84 15.41
C VAL A 201 13.47 7.55 16.48
N SER A 202 14.68 7.04 16.73
CA SER A 202 15.66 7.61 17.65
C SER A 202 16.41 8.76 17.00
#